data_45ccfa52d42c47d1cc52e6898a48535d
#
_entry.id   45ccfa52d42c47d1cc52e6898a48535d
#
_cell.length_a   1.000
_cell.length_b   1.000
_cell.length_c   1.000
_cell.angle_alpha   90.00
_cell.angle_beta   90.00
_cell.angle_gamma   90.00
#
_symmetry.space_group_name_H-M   'P 1'
#
loop_
_entity.id
_entity.type
_entity.pdbx_description
1 polymer ?
#
loop_
_entity_poly.entity_id
_entity_poly.type
_entity_poly.pdbx_seq_one_letter_code
_entity_poly.pdbx_strand_id
1 'polypeptide(L)'
;KQMKEIIFSKYSNERSRSFAIRTDIVEEDGKRWLEKKWLYPEGKEHVLRMKKWNQKLDQMYGEVPFLSNKCEIGEDCAYFEYLEQENLAEYLDDLLGKGEKEKAEKIFTEYLENVQKLHSKKPFTITEEFKNVFGDVPMPGGLTCTDVTNIDMICDNVVMTRPYTLLDYEWTFEFPVPCEFVLYRIIHYYIQTHKVREVLNAAGFYEKFGISEVMRTSFSRMESGFQVYITGTHVPMREMY
;
A
#
# COMPACT_ATOMS: atom_id res chain seq x y z
N LYS A 1 -7.34 29.42 -23.23
CA LYS A 1 -7.63 28.23 -22.45
C LYS A 1 -6.63 27.16 -22.83
N GLN A 2 -5.68 26.83 -21.96
CA GLN A 2 -4.84 25.66 -22.18
C GLN A 2 -5.75 24.42 -22.15
N MET A 3 -5.51 23.50 -23.06
CA MET A 3 -6.25 22.25 -23.10
C MET A 3 -5.76 21.32 -21.99
N LYS A 4 -6.67 20.52 -21.44
CA LYS A 4 -6.34 19.39 -20.57
C LYS A 4 -5.35 18.47 -21.28
N GLU A 5 -4.18 18.24 -20.67
CA GLU A 5 -3.10 17.42 -21.21
C GLU A 5 -2.78 16.25 -20.27
N ILE A 6 -2.59 15.08 -20.86
CA ILE A 6 -2.08 13.90 -20.12
C ILE A 6 -0.57 13.90 -20.26
N ILE A 7 0.14 14.17 -19.16
CA ILE A 7 1.61 14.26 -19.14
C ILE A 7 2.29 12.93 -18.82
N PHE A 8 1.55 11.97 -18.27
CA PHE A 8 2.04 10.62 -17.98
C PHE A 8 0.88 9.65 -17.88
N SER A 9 1.09 8.41 -18.35
CA SER A 9 0.12 7.31 -18.21
C SER A 9 0.81 6.02 -17.80
N LYS A 10 0.18 5.28 -16.89
CA LYS A 10 0.59 3.95 -16.48
C LYS A 10 -0.59 2.99 -16.57
N TYR A 11 -0.35 1.83 -17.15
CA TYR A 11 -1.35 0.77 -17.32
C TYR A 11 -1.00 -0.44 -16.44
N SER A 12 -2.01 -1.01 -15.79
CA SER A 12 -1.87 -2.25 -15.01
C SER A 12 -2.26 -3.46 -15.86
N ASN A 13 -1.53 -3.71 -16.94
CA ASN A 13 -1.86 -4.73 -17.96
C ASN A 13 -1.75 -6.18 -17.47
N GLU A 14 -0.99 -6.42 -16.39
CA GLU A 14 -0.81 -7.77 -15.82
C GLU A 14 -1.97 -8.18 -14.90
N ARG A 15 -2.88 -7.27 -14.59
CA ARG A 15 -4.02 -7.52 -13.72
C ARG A 15 -5.18 -8.16 -14.48
N SER A 16 -6.02 -8.91 -13.76
CA SER A 16 -7.30 -9.37 -14.30
C SER A 16 -8.20 -8.17 -14.66
N ARG A 17 -9.20 -8.40 -15.49
CA ARG A 17 -10.13 -7.36 -15.96
C ARG A 17 -10.82 -6.59 -14.83
N SER A 18 -11.08 -7.27 -13.71
CA SER A 18 -11.70 -6.66 -12.53
C SER A 18 -10.82 -5.63 -11.80
N PHE A 19 -9.51 -5.64 -12.04
CA PHE A 19 -8.53 -4.79 -11.35
C PHE A 19 -7.64 -3.99 -12.29
N ALA A 20 -7.77 -4.20 -13.59
CA ALA A 20 -6.98 -3.48 -14.59
C ALA A 20 -7.39 -2.01 -14.66
N ILE A 21 -6.45 -1.13 -14.38
CA ILE A 21 -6.65 0.32 -14.37
C ILE A 21 -5.58 1.03 -15.19
N ARG A 22 -5.93 2.22 -15.65
CA ARG A 22 -5.02 3.22 -16.18
C ARG A 22 -4.92 4.36 -15.19
N THR A 23 -3.70 4.78 -14.87
CA THR A 23 -3.44 5.96 -14.04
C THR A 23 -2.80 7.02 -14.90
N ASP A 24 -3.42 8.20 -14.99
CA ASP A 24 -2.94 9.35 -15.72
C ASP A 24 -2.56 10.46 -14.75
N ILE A 25 -1.43 11.14 -15.03
CA ILE A 25 -1.15 12.47 -14.49
C ILE A 25 -1.63 13.48 -15.53
N VAL A 26 -2.53 14.36 -15.10
CA VAL A 26 -3.19 15.33 -15.96
C VAL A 26 -2.83 16.74 -15.52
N GLU A 27 -2.62 17.62 -16.49
CA GLU A 27 -2.36 19.04 -16.25
C GLU A 27 -3.33 19.92 -17.06
N GLU A 28 -3.90 20.94 -16.42
CA GLU A 28 -4.68 21.99 -17.04
C GLU A 28 -4.46 23.30 -16.28
N ASP A 29 -4.15 24.37 -16.99
CA ASP A 29 -3.90 25.70 -16.41
C ASP A 29 -2.90 25.71 -15.23
N GLY A 30 -1.83 24.89 -15.33
CA GLY A 30 -0.78 24.77 -14.32
C GLY A 30 -1.16 23.97 -13.09
N LYS A 31 -2.36 23.37 -13.05
CA LYS A 31 -2.80 22.46 -11.99
C LYS A 31 -2.68 21.01 -12.42
N ARG A 32 -2.18 20.19 -11.53
CA ARG A 32 -2.01 18.75 -11.74
C ARG A 32 -2.90 17.93 -10.83
N TRP A 33 -3.37 16.80 -11.33
CA TRP A 33 -4.08 15.79 -10.56
C TRP A 33 -3.87 14.41 -11.18
N LEU A 34 -4.30 13.35 -10.48
CA LEU A 34 -4.29 11.99 -11.00
C LEU A 34 -5.71 11.55 -11.33
N GLU A 35 -5.83 10.79 -12.40
CA GLU A 35 -7.06 10.10 -12.78
C GLU A 35 -6.81 8.60 -12.82
N LYS A 36 -7.59 7.82 -12.06
CA LYS A 36 -7.56 6.36 -12.16
C LYS A 36 -8.84 5.89 -12.87
N LYS A 37 -8.66 5.22 -14.00
CA LYS A 37 -9.74 4.76 -14.88
C LYS A 37 -9.74 3.25 -14.95
N TRP A 38 -10.93 2.63 -14.91
CA TRP A 38 -11.02 1.20 -15.23
C TRP A 38 -10.78 0.98 -16.72
N LEU A 39 -10.05 -0.10 -17.06
CA LEU A 39 -9.79 -0.46 -18.45
C LEU A 39 -10.91 -1.30 -19.05
N TYR A 40 -11.66 -2.01 -18.22
CA TYR A 40 -12.78 -2.88 -18.59
C TYR A 40 -13.97 -2.62 -17.68
N PRO A 41 -15.21 -2.85 -18.13
CA PRO A 41 -16.41 -2.63 -17.31
C PRO A 41 -16.39 -3.34 -15.97
N GLU A 42 -15.76 -4.51 -15.89
CA GLU A 42 -15.61 -5.30 -14.66
C GLU A 42 -14.80 -4.59 -13.59
N GLY A 43 -13.91 -3.67 -13.98
CA GLY A 43 -13.06 -2.89 -13.07
C GLY A 43 -13.73 -1.66 -12.48
N LYS A 44 -14.92 -1.30 -12.93
CA LYS A 44 -15.63 -0.09 -12.48
C LYS A 44 -15.80 -0.06 -10.97
N GLU A 45 -16.29 -1.15 -10.39
CA GLU A 45 -16.54 -1.22 -8.96
C GLU A 45 -15.26 -1.03 -8.13
N HIS A 46 -14.13 -1.61 -8.56
CA HIS A 46 -12.84 -1.44 -7.91
C HIS A 46 -12.41 0.03 -7.84
N VAL A 47 -12.56 0.78 -8.92
CA VAL A 47 -12.24 2.21 -8.95
C VAL A 47 -13.21 3.03 -8.08
N LEU A 48 -14.50 2.76 -8.18
CA LEU A 48 -15.51 3.49 -7.38
C LEU A 48 -15.34 3.27 -5.87
N ARG A 49 -14.88 2.10 -5.45
CA ARG A 49 -14.59 1.80 -4.04
C ARG A 49 -13.50 2.69 -3.44
N MET A 50 -12.62 3.27 -4.24
CA MET A 50 -11.54 4.11 -3.74
C MET A 50 -12.06 5.32 -2.95
N LYS A 51 -13.23 5.87 -3.32
CA LYS A 51 -13.88 6.93 -2.53
C LYS A 51 -14.32 6.44 -1.15
N LYS A 52 -14.90 5.26 -1.07
CA LYS A 52 -15.27 4.61 0.19
C LYS A 52 -14.04 4.38 1.07
N TRP A 53 -12.94 3.89 0.49
CA TRP A 53 -11.68 3.69 1.20
C TRP A 53 -11.11 5.00 1.73
N ASN A 54 -11.12 6.06 0.93
CA ASN A 54 -10.69 7.39 1.39
C ASN A 54 -11.44 7.83 2.65
N GLN A 55 -12.76 7.70 2.66
CA GLN A 55 -13.58 8.10 3.80
C GLN A 55 -13.31 7.25 5.05
N LYS A 56 -13.24 5.93 4.90
CA LYS A 56 -12.98 5.01 6.01
C LYS A 56 -11.58 5.14 6.60
N LEU A 57 -10.57 5.29 5.73
CA LEU A 57 -9.19 5.47 6.16
C LEU A 57 -8.98 6.82 6.86
N ASP A 58 -9.60 7.90 6.39
CA ASP A 58 -9.50 9.20 7.07
C ASP A 58 -10.08 9.16 8.48
N GLN A 59 -11.19 8.45 8.68
CA GLN A 59 -11.72 8.23 10.03
C GLN A 59 -10.76 7.47 10.92
N MET A 60 -10.18 6.39 10.41
CA MET A 60 -9.22 5.54 11.12
C MET A 60 -7.93 6.29 11.43
N TYR A 61 -7.40 7.05 10.47
CA TYR A 61 -6.13 7.76 10.58
C TYR A 61 -6.14 8.94 11.56
N GLY A 62 -7.30 9.35 12.04
CA GLY A 62 -7.42 10.38 13.07
C GLY A 62 -6.70 10.07 14.40
N GLU A 63 -6.32 8.81 14.64
CA GLU A 63 -5.55 8.39 15.83
C GLU A 63 -4.04 8.60 15.70
N VAL A 64 -3.54 8.88 14.50
CA VAL A 64 -2.12 9.02 14.15
C VAL A 64 -1.94 10.20 13.21
N PRO A 65 -0.71 10.69 12.98
CA PRO A 65 -0.47 11.83 12.08
C PRO A 65 -0.50 11.42 10.59
N PHE A 66 -1.59 10.78 10.15
CA PHE A 66 -1.80 10.34 8.76
C PHE A 66 -3.08 10.91 8.18
N LEU A 67 -3.06 11.10 6.86
CA LEU A 67 -4.22 11.37 6.01
C LEU A 67 -4.21 10.38 4.84
N SER A 68 -5.36 10.03 4.31
CA SER A 68 -5.43 9.40 2.99
C SER A 68 -5.52 10.47 1.90
N ASN A 69 -4.91 10.22 0.75
CA ASN A 69 -4.99 11.15 -0.38
C ASN A 69 -6.44 11.34 -0.81
N LYS A 70 -6.86 12.59 -0.92
CA LYS A 70 -8.26 12.93 -1.25
C LYS A 70 -8.69 12.31 -2.56
N CYS A 71 -9.82 11.62 -2.55
CA CYS A 71 -10.44 10.98 -3.70
C CYS A 71 -11.81 11.59 -3.99
N GLU A 72 -12.04 11.94 -5.26
CA GLU A 72 -13.35 12.32 -5.77
C GLU A 72 -13.72 11.45 -6.96
N ILE A 73 -14.99 11.14 -7.12
CA ILE A 73 -15.49 10.32 -8.23
C ILE A 73 -16.02 11.23 -9.33
N GLY A 74 -15.55 10.99 -10.55
CA GLY A 74 -16.06 11.59 -11.77
C GLY A 74 -16.94 10.63 -12.57
N GLU A 75 -17.20 10.98 -13.81
CA GLU A 75 -18.07 10.21 -14.71
C GLU A 75 -17.47 8.84 -15.04
N ASP A 76 -16.16 8.79 -15.34
CA ASP A 76 -15.45 7.60 -15.82
C ASP A 76 -14.18 7.25 -15.04
N CYS A 77 -13.91 7.94 -13.93
CA CYS A 77 -12.68 7.77 -13.17
C CYS A 77 -12.80 8.23 -11.71
N ALA A 78 -11.79 7.90 -10.92
CA ALA A 78 -11.51 8.50 -9.63
C ALA A 78 -10.40 9.54 -9.78
N TYR A 79 -10.59 10.70 -9.18
CA TYR A 79 -9.65 11.81 -9.15
C TYR A 79 -8.90 11.86 -7.83
N PHE A 80 -7.60 12.10 -7.88
CA PHE A 80 -6.73 12.24 -6.70
C PHE A 80 -5.90 13.51 -6.79
N GLU A 81 -5.64 14.12 -5.66
CA GLU A 81 -4.72 15.25 -5.58
C GLU A 81 -3.31 14.80 -5.98
N TYR A 82 -2.63 15.61 -6.80
CA TYR A 82 -1.22 15.43 -7.12
C TYR A 82 -0.37 16.13 -6.05
N LEU A 83 0.50 15.37 -5.38
CA LEU A 83 1.38 15.88 -4.33
C LEU A 83 2.82 15.92 -4.85
N GLU A 84 3.46 17.08 -4.74
CA GLU A 84 4.81 17.32 -5.27
C GLU A 84 5.93 16.96 -4.29
N GLN A 85 5.59 16.80 -3.00
CA GLN A 85 6.56 16.46 -1.97
C GLN A 85 7.12 15.05 -2.19
N GLU A 86 8.36 14.82 -1.73
CA GLU A 86 8.99 13.52 -1.74
C GLU A 86 8.21 12.49 -0.88
N ASN A 87 8.36 11.22 -1.21
CA ASN A 87 7.83 10.13 -0.42
C ASN A 87 8.80 9.70 0.69
N LEU A 88 8.31 8.89 1.62
CA LEU A 88 9.10 8.41 2.76
C LEU A 88 10.32 7.59 2.32
N ALA A 89 10.20 6.77 1.27
CA ALA A 89 11.31 5.99 0.75
C ALA A 89 12.45 6.91 0.25
N GLU A 90 12.12 7.92 -0.54
CA GLU A 90 13.09 8.92 -1.02
C GLU A 90 13.75 9.68 0.11
N TYR A 91 12.97 10.09 1.11
CA TYR A 91 13.48 10.79 2.28
C TYR A 91 14.45 9.93 3.10
N LEU A 92 14.11 8.68 3.36
CA LEU A 92 14.98 7.75 4.08
C LEU A 92 16.25 7.44 3.27
N ASP A 93 16.13 7.27 1.95
CA ASP A 93 17.29 7.05 1.07
C ASP A 93 18.25 8.25 1.09
N ASP A 94 17.73 9.48 1.13
CA ASP A 94 18.54 10.69 1.25
C ASP A 94 19.31 10.73 2.59
N LEU A 95 18.65 10.38 3.69
CA LEU A 95 19.30 10.27 5.00
C LEU A 95 20.42 9.22 5.00
N LEU A 96 20.15 8.03 4.43
CA LEU A 96 21.17 6.98 4.32
C LEU A 96 22.35 7.41 3.43
N GLY A 97 22.07 8.11 2.34
CA GLY A 97 23.10 8.68 1.46
C GLY A 97 23.98 9.73 2.14
N LYS A 98 23.46 10.43 3.13
CA LYS A 98 24.19 11.40 3.96
C LYS A 98 24.89 10.77 5.18
N GLY A 99 24.80 9.46 5.38
CA GLY A 99 25.33 8.77 6.55
C GLY A 99 24.53 8.96 7.83
N GLU A 100 23.30 9.47 7.75
CA GLU A 100 22.39 9.70 8.89
C GLU A 100 21.53 8.47 9.21
N LYS A 101 22.18 7.32 9.38
CA LYS A 101 21.52 6.02 9.60
C LYS A 101 20.60 6.04 10.82
N GLU A 102 21.06 6.56 11.95
CA GLU A 102 20.31 6.58 13.21
C GLU A 102 19.02 7.40 13.07
N LYS A 103 19.08 8.51 12.36
CA LYS A 103 17.89 9.34 12.07
C LYS A 103 16.90 8.60 11.16
N ALA A 104 17.41 7.91 10.14
CA ALA A 104 16.57 7.07 9.28
C ALA A 104 15.89 5.94 10.06
N GLU A 105 16.62 5.23 10.92
CA GLU A 105 16.07 4.19 11.80
C GLU A 105 14.97 4.74 12.71
N LYS A 106 15.19 5.91 13.30
CA LYS A 106 14.19 6.55 14.17
C LYS A 106 12.91 6.87 13.43
N ILE A 107 13.01 7.52 12.27
CA ILE A 107 11.83 7.90 11.46
C ILE A 107 11.08 6.67 10.96
N PHE A 108 11.79 5.66 10.49
CA PHE A 108 11.19 4.41 10.04
C PHE A 108 10.49 3.66 11.18
N THR A 109 11.12 3.61 12.35
CA THR A 109 10.52 3.03 13.58
C THR A 109 9.25 3.75 13.98
N GLU A 110 9.26 5.08 14.03
CA GLU A 110 8.08 5.89 14.37
C GLU A 110 6.92 5.65 13.38
N TYR A 111 7.23 5.52 12.08
CA TYR A 111 6.24 5.18 11.08
C TYR A 111 5.62 3.80 11.34
N LEU A 112 6.43 2.76 11.57
CA LEU A 112 5.97 1.41 11.89
C LEU A 112 5.14 1.37 13.18
N GLU A 113 5.53 2.12 14.21
CA GLU A 113 4.78 2.23 15.48
C GLU A 113 3.38 2.83 15.26
N ASN A 114 3.26 3.86 14.42
CA ASN A 114 1.96 4.43 14.06
C ASN A 114 1.09 3.46 13.26
N VAL A 115 1.67 2.71 12.33
CA VAL A 115 0.97 1.66 11.59
C VAL A 115 0.50 0.55 12.54
N GLN A 116 1.33 0.12 13.47
CA GLN A 116 0.98 -0.86 14.49
C GLN A 116 -0.16 -0.37 15.38
N LYS A 117 -0.10 0.87 15.82
CA LYS A 117 -1.16 1.50 16.65
C LYS A 117 -2.52 1.45 15.95
N LEU A 118 -2.56 1.68 14.65
CA LEU A 118 -3.80 1.64 13.86
C LEU A 118 -4.38 0.23 13.71
N HIS A 119 -3.53 -0.79 13.62
CA HIS A 119 -3.94 -2.12 13.15
C HIS A 119 -3.97 -3.18 14.25
N SER A 120 -3.28 -2.96 15.38
CA SER A 120 -3.23 -3.93 16.49
C SER A 120 -4.34 -3.65 17.52
N LYS A 121 -5.59 -3.90 17.14
CA LYS A 121 -6.77 -3.57 17.97
C LYS A 121 -7.42 -4.78 18.62
N LYS A 122 -7.41 -5.93 17.98
CA LYS A 122 -8.08 -7.16 18.42
C LYS A 122 -7.37 -8.40 17.86
N PRO A 123 -7.62 -9.60 18.43
CA PRO A 123 -7.08 -10.84 17.88
C PRO A 123 -7.54 -11.06 16.44
N PHE A 124 -6.61 -11.54 15.61
CA PHE A 124 -6.90 -11.92 14.23
C PHE A 124 -7.62 -13.27 14.15
N THR A 125 -8.62 -13.36 13.30
CA THR A 125 -9.29 -14.59 12.93
C THR A 125 -9.43 -14.70 11.41
N ILE A 126 -9.26 -15.91 10.87
CA ILE A 126 -9.40 -16.17 9.44
C ILE A 126 -10.89 -16.13 9.06
N THR A 127 -11.20 -15.45 7.95
CA THR A 127 -12.53 -15.42 7.34
C THR A 127 -12.50 -15.99 5.92
N GLU A 128 -13.65 -16.29 5.34
CA GLU A 128 -13.72 -16.73 3.93
C GLU A 128 -13.28 -15.63 2.97
N GLU A 129 -13.56 -14.35 3.28
CA GLU A 129 -13.09 -13.21 2.48
C GLU A 129 -11.55 -13.14 2.49
N PHE A 130 -10.91 -13.38 3.63
CA PHE A 130 -9.46 -13.45 3.73
C PHE A 130 -8.90 -14.55 2.81
N LYS A 131 -9.46 -15.76 2.86
CA LYS A 131 -9.02 -16.87 2.02
C LYS A 131 -9.21 -16.60 0.53
N ASN A 132 -10.30 -15.92 0.15
CA ASN A 132 -10.55 -15.54 -1.24
C ASN A 132 -9.48 -14.60 -1.81
N VAL A 133 -8.90 -13.75 -0.98
CA VAL A 133 -7.87 -12.79 -1.40
C VAL A 133 -6.46 -13.36 -1.25
N PHE A 134 -6.14 -13.98 -0.12
CA PHE A 134 -4.78 -14.40 0.22
C PHE A 134 -4.50 -15.90 0.07
N GLY A 135 -5.56 -16.70 -0.20
CA GLY A 135 -5.45 -18.15 -0.26
C GLY A 135 -5.64 -18.81 1.09
N ASP A 136 -5.66 -20.15 1.08
CA ASP A 136 -5.76 -20.97 2.29
C ASP A 136 -4.37 -21.16 2.91
N VAL A 137 -3.90 -20.12 3.59
CA VAL A 137 -2.56 -20.08 4.19
C VAL A 137 -2.66 -20.48 5.66
N PRO A 138 -1.87 -21.44 6.12
CA PRO A 138 -1.75 -21.72 7.54
C PRO A 138 -1.22 -20.50 8.30
N MET A 139 -2.02 -19.98 9.24
CA MET A 139 -1.64 -18.78 9.98
C MET A 139 -1.20 -19.15 11.42
N PRO A 140 -0.08 -18.60 11.91
CA PRO A 140 0.33 -18.78 13.29
C PRO A 140 -0.62 -18.07 14.26
N GLY A 141 -0.60 -18.48 15.54
CA GLY A 141 -1.35 -17.79 16.58
C GLY A 141 -0.74 -16.45 17.00
N GLY A 142 -1.51 -15.68 17.76
CA GLY A 142 -1.04 -14.43 18.37
C GLY A 142 -1.03 -13.20 17.44
N LEU A 143 -1.58 -13.32 16.25
CA LEU A 143 -1.72 -12.19 15.32
C LEU A 143 -2.84 -11.24 15.74
N THR A 144 -2.67 -9.97 15.41
CA THR A 144 -3.65 -8.91 15.70
C THR A 144 -4.20 -8.30 14.42
N CYS A 145 -5.33 -7.61 14.50
CA CYS A 145 -5.97 -6.97 13.35
C CYS A 145 -6.86 -5.78 13.74
N THR A 146 -7.42 -5.15 12.75
CA THR A 146 -8.50 -4.15 12.86
C THR A 146 -9.57 -4.42 11.80
N ASP A 147 -10.63 -3.61 11.75
CA ASP A 147 -11.76 -3.85 10.86
C ASP A 147 -11.53 -3.42 9.42
N VAL A 148 -10.70 -2.40 9.21
CA VAL A 148 -10.36 -1.86 7.88
C VAL A 148 -8.85 -1.79 7.74
N THR A 149 -8.29 -2.39 6.68
CA THR A 149 -6.85 -2.44 6.47
C THR A 149 -6.50 -2.08 5.04
N ASN A 150 -5.73 -1.00 4.87
CA ASN A 150 -4.95 -0.76 3.69
C ASN A 150 -3.65 -1.57 3.80
N ILE A 151 -3.45 -2.54 2.93
CA ILE A 151 -2.24 -3.38 2.97
C ILE A 151 -1.04 -2.73 2.26
N ASP A 152 -1.24 -1.63 1.57
CA ASP A 152 -0.21 -1.00 0.71
C ASP A 152 0.38 0.27 1.31
N MET A 153 0.62 0.25 2.62
CA MET A 153 1.23 1.34 3.39
C MET A 153 2.77 1.35 3.29
N ILE A 154 3.30 0.87 2.17
CA ILE A 154 4.75 0.86 1.91
C ILE A 154 5.30 2.27 1.78
N CYS A 155 6.59 2.46 2.03
CA CYS A 155 7.21 3.79 2.10
C CYS A 155 7.08 4.60 0.80
N ASP A 156 7.02 3.94 -0.37
CA ASP A 156 6.80 4.60 -1.67
C ASP A 156 5.43 5.28 -1.77
N ASN A 157 4.45 4.82 -1.00
CA ASN A 157 3.09 5.36 -0.98
C ASN A 157 2.82 6.38 0.13
N VAL A 158 3.87 6.82 0.83
CA VAL A 158 3.77 7.77 1.96
C VAL A 158 4.42 9.08 1.56
N VAL A 159 3.62 10.11 1.36
CA VAL A 159 4.13 11.45 1.02
C VAL A 159 4.45 12.23 2.30
N MET A 160 5.61 12.89 2.30
CA MET A 160 6.16 13.63 3.45
C MET A 160 5.49 14.98 3.69
N THR A 161 4.16 15.03 3.57
CA THR A 161 3.32 16.12 4.04
C THR A 161 3.25 16.12 5.58
N ARG A 162 2.63 17.12 6.17
CA ARG A 162 2.43 17.16 7.63
C ARG A 162 0.97 17.45 7.93
N PRO A 163 0.20 16.44 8.37
CA PRO A 163 0.55 15.01 8.57
C PRO A 163 0.91 14.28 7.27
N TYR A 164 1.49 13.07 7.37
CA TYR A 164 1.81 12.24 6.20
C TYR A 164 0.54 11.90 5.41
N THR A 165 0.65 11.94 4.08
CA THR A 165 -0.46 11.55 3.19
C THR A 165 -0.17 10.20 2.54
N LEU A 166 -1.08 9.25 2.71
CA LEU A 166 -0.97 7.92 2.12
C LEU A 166 -1.67 7.87 0.77
N LEU A 167 -0.92 7.39 -0.23
CA LEU A 167 -1.37 7.20 -1.61
C LEU A 167 -1.77 5.73 -1.86
N ASP A 168 -2.36 5.49 -3.03
CA ASP A 168 -2.53 4.13 -3.60
C ASP A 168 -3.17 3.11 -2.67
N TYR A 169 -4.20 3.51 -1.94
CA TYR A 169 -4.93 2.68 -1.00
C TYR A 169 -6.04 1.83 -1.65
N GLU A 170 -5.93 1.51 -2.93
CA GLU A 170 -6.89 0.67 -3.66
C GLU A 170 -7.06 -0.75 -3.06
N TRP A 171 -6.01 -1.26 -2.42
CA TRP A 171 -6.00 -2.55 -1.75
C TRP A 171 -6.32 -2.41 -0.26
N THR A 172 -7.49 -1.85 -0.01
CA THR A 172 -8.09 -1.74 1.32
C THR A 172 -9.19 -2.77 1.47
N PHE A 173 -9.23 -3.44 2.61
CA PHE A 173 -10.17 -4.53 2.89
C PHE A 173 -10.94 -4.27 4.18
N GLU A 174 -12.22 -4.69 4.22
CA GLU A 174 -13.10 -4.60 5.39
C GLU A 174 -13.22 -5.91 6.16
N PHE A 175 -12.37 -6.88 5.89
CA PHE A 175 -12.23 -8.10 6.66
C PHE A 175 -10.89 -8.08 7.43
N PRO A 176 -10.75 -8.89 8.49
CA PRO A 176 -9.51 -8.93 9.26
C PRO A 176 -8.30 -9.31 8.41
N VAL A 177 -7.24 -8.50 8.49
CA VAL A 177 -5.91 -8.78 7.90
C VAL A 177 -4.89 -8.60 9.02
N PRO A 178 -3.89 -9.49 9.18
CA PRO A 178 -2.91 -9.34 10.25
C PRO A 178 -2.17 -8.01 10.19
N CYS A 179 -2.12 -7.29 11.32
CA CYS A 179 -1.27 -6.11 11.50
C CYS A 179 0.18 -6.43 11.16
N GLU A 180 0.66 -7.57 11.61
CA GLU A 180 2.02 -8.06 11.42
C GLU A 180 2.34 -8.28 9.93
N PHE A 181 1.35 -8.62 9.12
CA PHE A 181 1.50 -8.70 7.65
C PHE A 181 1.73 -7.31 7.03
N VAL A 182 0.99 -6.31 7.45
CA VAL A 182 1.17 -4.92 6.98
C VAL A 182 2.57 -4.42 7.34
N LEU A 183 3.01 -4.62 8.57
CA LEU A 183 4.36 -4.27 9.01
C LEU A 183 5.44 -5.05 8.24
N TYR A 184 5.24 -6.35 8.03
CA TYR A 184 6.12 -7.17 7.20
C TYR A 184 6.28 -6.60 5.79
N ARG A 185 5.19 -6.21 5.13
CA ARG A 185 5.24 -5.60 3.79
C ARG A 185 6.06 -4.32 3.78
N ILE A 186 5.86 -3.45 4.75
CA ILE A 186 6.60 -2.18 4.85
C ILE A 186 8.10 -2.44 4.99
N ILE A 187 8.48 -3.32 5.92
CA ILE A 187 9.89 -3.66 6.19
C ILE A 187 10.51 -4.34 4.98
N HIS A 188 9.84 -5.35 4.42
CA HIS A 188 10.31 -6.11 3.27
C HIS A 188 10.52 -5.22 2.05
N TYR A 189 9.51 -4.47 1.65
CA TYR A 189 9.56 -3.65 0.44
C TYR A 189 10.49 -2.45 0.57
N TYR A 190 10.71 -1.92 1.77
CA TYR A 190 11.69 -0.86 1.93
C TYR A 190 13.13 -1.41 2.05
N ILE A 191 13.39 -2.34 2.97
CA ILE A 191 14.76 -2.76 3.28
C ILE A 191 15.27 -3.84 2.31
N GLN A 192 14.48 -4.88 2.04
CA GLN A 192 14.97 -6.09 1.37
C GLN A 192 14.94 -6.02 -0.16
N THR A 193 14.39 -4.98 -0.75
CA THR A 193 14.35 -4.80 -2.20
C THR A 193 15.52 -3.99 -2.76
N HIS A 194 16.29 -3.32 -1.91
CA HIS A 194 17.43 -2.50 -2.31
C HIS A 194 18.64 -2.72 -1.42
N LYS A 195 19.74 -3.14 -2.02
CA LYS A 195 20.98 -3.47 -1.30
C LYS A 195 21.50 -2.34 -0.40
N VAL A 196 21.39 -1.09 -0.81
CA VAL A 196 21.84 0.08 -0.02
C VAL A 196 21.06 0.22 1.29
N ARG A 197 19.81 -0.21 1.32
CA ARG A 197 18.92 -0.13 2.49
C ARG A 197 19.13 -1.27 3.50
N GLU A 198 19.87 -2.33 3.12
CA GLU A 198 20.16 -3.48 4.00
C GLU A 198 20.96 -3.08 5.25
N VAL A 199 21.62 -1.92 5.23
CA VAL A 199 22.30 -1.35 6.40
C VAL A 199 21.35 -1.15 7.59
N LEU A 200 20.05 -1.01 7.36
CA LEU A 200 19.04 -0.89 8.40
C LEU A 200 18.71 -2.21 9.11
N ASN A 201 19.19 -3.34 8.61
CA ASN A 201 18.98 -4.65 9.23
C ASN A 201 17.51 -5.04 9.43
N ALA A 202 16.87 -5.57 8.38
CA ALA A 202 15.47 -6.01 8.42
C ALA A 202 15.16 -6.98 9.58
N ALA A 203 16.08 -7.90 9.90
CA ALA A 203 15.90 -8.87 10.99
C ALA A 203 15.68 -8.18 12.35
N GLY A 204 16.40 -7.10 12.62
CA GLY A 204 16.23 -6.31 13.84
C GLY A 204 14.86 -5.64 13.91
N PHE A 205 14.33 -5.14 12.80
CA PHE A 205 12.97 -4.59 12.73
C PHE A 205 11.91 -5.67 12.90
N TYR A 206 12.07 -6.84 12.28
CA TYR A 206 11.14 -7.96 12.48
C TYR A 206 11.08 -8.38 13.95
N GLU A 207 12.23 -8.53 14.60
CA GLU A 207 12.30 -8.87 16.02
C GLU A 207 11.63 -7.81 16.90
N LYS A 208 11.92 -6.53 16.65
CA LYS A 208 11.34 -5.40 17.39
C LYS A 208 9.82 -5.37 17.34
N PHE A 209 9.22 -5.72 16.21
CA PHE A 209 7.77 -5.74 16.00
C PHE A 209 7.13 -7.13 16.18
N GLY A 210 7.87 -8.09 16.71
CA GLY A 210 7.37 -9.42 17.06
C GLY A 210 7.03 -10.28 15.84
N ILE A 211 7.66 -10.04 14.69
CA ILE A 211 7.44 -10.79 13.45
C ILE A 211 8.43 -11.94 13.38
N SER A 212 8.00 -13.14 13.77
CA SER A 212 8.81 -14.35 13.75
C SER A 212 9.08 -14.85 12.32
N GLU A 213 10.05 -15.76 12.19
CA GLU A 213 10.32 -16.45 10.92
C GLU A 213 9.13 -17.25 10.42
N VAL A 214 8.39 -17.91 11.32
CA VAL A 214 7.15 -18.62 10.98
C VAL A 214 6.10 -17.68 10.42
N MET A 215 5.92 -16.51 11.01
CA MET A 215 5.03 -15.48 10.48
C MET A 215 5.45 -15.04 9.09
N ARG A 216 6.75 -14.76 8.88
CA ARG A 216 7.27 -14.34 7.57
C ARG A 216 7.04 -15.39 6.48
N THR A 217 7.14 -16.66 6.81
CA THR A 217 6.82 -17.75 5.88
C THR A 217 5.35 -17.71 5.47
N SER A 218 4.44 -17.56 6.42
CA SER A 218 3.00 -17.40 6.15
C SER A 218 2.72 -16.14 5.32
N PHE A 219 3.36 -15.02 5.64
CA PHE A 219 3.17 -13.76 4.94
C PHE A 219 3.69 -13.80 3.50
N SER A 220 4.78 -14.50 3.25
CA SER A 220 5.27 -14.76 1.88
C SER A 220 4.24 -15.54 1.05
N ARG A 221 3.57 -16.51 1.66
CA ARG A 221 2.47 -17.24 1.00
C ARG A 221 1.25 -16.36 0.76
N MET A 222 0.92 -15.48 1.70
CA MET A 222 -0.14 -14.48 1.52
C MET A 222 0.16 -13.56 0.33
N GLU A 223 1.40 -13.10 0.18
CA GLU A 223 1.83 -12.30 -0.99
C GLU A 223 1.59 -13.06 -2.29
N SER A 224 1.99 -14.33 -2.35
CA SER A 224 1.77 -15.17 -3.55
C SER A 224 0.29 -15.34 -3.86
N GLY A 225 -0.53 -15.59 -2.84
CA GLY A 225 -2.00 -15.68 -2.98
C GLY A 225 -2.62 -14.37 -3.46
N PHE A 226 -2.15 -13.25 -2.94
CA PHE A 226 -2.59 -11.92 -3.35
C PHE A 226 -2.23 -11.61 -4.82
N GLN A 227 -1.05 -12.01 -5.28
CA GLN A 227 -0.68 -11.87 -6.69
C GLN A 227 -1.61 -12.68 -7.60
N VAL A 228 -1.95 -13.90 -7.22
CA VAL A 228 -2.94 -14.71 -7.95
C VAL A 228 -4.31 -14.04 -7.98
N TYR A 229 -4.75 -13.46 -6.86
CA TYR A 229 -6.00 -12.70 -6.77
C TYR A 229 -6.03 -11.51 -7.74
N ILE A 230 -4.93 -10.76 -7.84
CA ILE A 230 -4.83 -9.58 -8.72
C ILE A 230 -4.77 -9.99 -10.20
N THR A 231 -3.97 -11.01 -10.52
CA THR A 231 -3.72 -11.42 -11.92
C THR A 231 -4.77 -12.40 -12.46
N GLY A 232 -5.51 -13.06 -11.59
CA GLY A 232 -6.43 -14.12 -11.97
C GLY A 232 -5.68 -15.34 -12.51
N THR A 233 -6.19 -15.94 -13.61
CA THR A 233 -5.58 -17.09 -14.28
C THR A 233 -4.50 -16.72 -15.29
N HIS A 234 -4.17 -15.43 -15.44
CA HIS A 234 -3.10 -15.00 -16.33
C HIS A 234 -1.75 -15.33 -15.71
N VAL A 235 -1.03 -16.25 -16.34
CA VAL A 235 0.40 -16.47 -16.04
C VAL A 235 1.16 -15.23 -16.49
N PRO A 236 1.92 -14.57 -15.62
CA PRO A 236 2.74 -13.42 -16.01
C PRO A 236 3.66 -13.80 -17.17
N MET A 237 3.76 -12.96 -18.19
CA MET A 237 4.62 -13.24 -19.38
C MET A 237 6.08 -13.58 -19.01
N ARG A 238 6.54 -13.21 -17.81
CA ARG A 238 7.86 -13.56 -17.28
C ARG A 238 8.05 -15.03 -16.94
N GLU A 239 6.97 -15.79 -16.77
CA GLU A 239 7.03 -17.23 -16.50
C GLU A 239 6.81 -18.08 -17.75
N MET A 240 6.65 -17.43 -18.91
CA MET A 240 6.47 -18.13 -20.20
C MET A 240 7.77 -18.33 -20.99
N TYR A 241 8.94 -18.01 -20.42
CA TYR A 241 10.26 -18.19 -21.06
C TYR A 241 11.23 -18.89 -20.13
#